data_be90f364bb575bf53bc5483874678d15
#
_entry.id   be90f364bb575bf53bc5483874678d15
#
_cell.length_a   1.000
_cell.length_b   1.000
_cell.length_c   1.000
_cell.angle_alpha   90.00
_cell.angle_beta   90.00
_cell.angle_gamma   90.00
#
_symmetry.space_group_name_H-M   'P 1'
#
loop_
_entity.id
_entity.type
_entity.pdbx_description
1 polymer ?
#
loop_
_entity_poly.entity_id
_entity_poly.type
_entity_poly.pdbx_seq_one_letter_code
_entity_poly.pdbx_strand_id
1 'polypeptide(L)'
;MQTLSDVGLEKSKELLKNAVYGKKDKKTIKDKIFALLFQKLVYPQIWEDPQVDLEALELNEKSHVVTIASGGCNALSYLIASPEKITAVDLNHAHVALVKLKISAIKELDYGDFYRFFGEAKSGKNIDNYKKILYSKLDEPTKEYWDSGILGFQRIRMFKKGFYSFGLLGKLIGFLHFGARLYGVSLEKLLIQKNKIEQARWFDLHVSKIFDSNIFKKISSSPFALFYLGIPPKQYLALCDGRPENMAQVLKERAKHLATVERIDRNYFAWQAFGRKYDHSNQENLPQYLQFCNFNLLKNNINKLSIDQNNIVDVLRNAPGNSVDSVILLDAQDWMSDDEISTLWIEITRTARQGAKVIFRTAGVASPIDSILTNVLANKWQRNNMKSDYLWSKDRSGIYGAFHLYEYQN
;
A
#
# COMPACT_ATOMS: atom_id res chain seq x y z
N MET A 1 2.25 33.47 9.27
CA MET A 1 3.41 32.85 8.64
C MET A 1 3.01 31.41 8.27
N GLN A 2 2.99 31.07 6.98
CA GLN A 2 2.62 29.74 6.53
C GLN A 2 3.78 28.78 6.88
N THR A 3 3.51 27.68 7.57
CA THR A 3 4.56 26.71 7.93
C THR A 3 4.97 25.87 6.72
N LEU A 4 6.17 25.27 6.71
CA LEU A 4 6.60 24.36 5.65
C LEU A 4 5.70 23.10 5.58
N SER A 5 5.13 22.68 6.72
CA SER A 5 4.10 21.64 6.80
C SER A 5 2.81 22.04 6.08
N ASP A 6 2.43 23.30 6.16
CA ASP A 6 1.27 23.82 5.42
C ASP A 6 1.56 23.83 3.92
N VAL A 7 2.79 24.15 3.50
CA VAL A 7 3.21 24.08 2.08
C VAL A 7 3.17 22.65 1.56
N GLY A 8 3.69 21.66 2.31
CA GLY A 8 3.60 20.25 1.96
C GLY A 8 2.17 19.73 1.90
N LEU A 9 1.33 20.18 2.83
CA LEU A 9 -0.09 19.84 2.85
C LEU A 9 -0.86 20.51 1.69
N GLU A 10 -0.57 21.78 1.37
CA GLU A 10 -1.17 22.46 0.22
C GLU A 10 -0.75 21.81 -1.10
N LYS A 11 0.53 21.45 -1.24
CA LYS A 11 1.01 20.66 -2.40
C LYS A 11 0.29 19.33 -2.49
N SER A 12 0.11 18.60 -1.37
CA SER A 12 -0.68 17.35 -1.36
C SER A 12 -2.13 17.60 -1.79
N LYS A 13 -2.75 18.69 -1.28
CA LYS A 13 -4.13 19.05 -1.67
C LYS A 13 -4.24 19.32 -3.16
N GLU A 14 -3.30 20.06 -3.73
CA GLU A 14 -3.27 20.38 -5.15
C GLU A 14 -3.04 19.13 -6.01
N LEU A 15 -2.04 18.30 -5.68
CA LEU A 15 -1.73 17.08 -6.37
C LEU A 15 -2.86 16.05 -6.29
N LEU A 16 -3.42 15.83 -5.09
CA LEU A 16 -4.57 14.94 -4.88
C LEU A 16 -5.83 15.47 -5.55
N LYS A 17 -6.04 16.81 -5.53
CA LYS A 17 -7.15 17.43 -6.23
C LYS A 17 -7.06 17.20 -7.74
N ASN A 18 -5.87 17.33 -8.31
CA ASN A 18 -5.66 17.10 -9.72
C ASN A 18 -5.80 15.62 -10.09
N ALA A 19 -5.31 14.69 -9.22
CA ALA A 19 -5.42 13.26 -9.43
C ALA A 19 -6.83 12.68 -9.23
N VAL A 20 -7.61 13.23 -8.25
CA VAL A 20 -8.95 12.69 -7.91
C VAL A 20 -10.06 13.32 -8.76
N TYR A 21 -9.87 14.58 -9.18
CA TYR A 21 -10.95 15.33 -9.81
C TYR A 21 -10.83 15.47 -11.34
N GLY A 22 -9.64 15.27 -11.92
CA GLY A 22 -9.40 15.58 -13.34
C GLY A 22 -9.89 16.98 -13.71
N LYS A 23 -10.02 17.28 -14.99
CA LYS A 23 -10.52 18.56 -15.50
C LYS A 23 -12.05 18.68 -15.56
N LYS A 24 -12.85 17.74 -15.03
CA LYS A 24 -14.32 17.76 -15.14
C LYS A 24 -15.03 18.44 -13.96
N ASP A 25 -15.92 19.36 -14.29
CA ASP A 25 -16.52 20.42 -13.46
C ASP A 25 -17.58 20.03 -12.41
N LYS A 26 -17.84 18.77 -12.10
CA LYS A 26 -18.85 18.40 -11.08
C LYS A 26 -18.25 17.58 -9.95
N LYS A 27 -17.73 18.30 -8.94
CA LYS A 27 -17.29 17.74 -7.66
C LYS A 27 -18.48 17.27 -6.84
N THR A 28 -18.57 15.96 -6.58
CA THR A 28 -19.52 15.47 -5.60
C THR A 28 -19.00 15.74 -4.18
N ILE A 29 -19.91 15.86 -3.21
CA ILE A 29 -19.54 15.99 -1.78
C ILE A 29 -18.70 14.78 -1.36
N LYS A 30 -18.93 13.63 -1.97
CA LYS A 30 -18.20 12.37 -1.75
C LYS A 30 -16.73 12.49 -2.10
N ASP A 31 -16.41 13.06 -3.27
CA ASP A 31 -15.03 13.25 -3.74
C ASP A 31 -14.27 14.23 -2.83
N LYS A 32 -14.94 15.24 -2.29
CA LYS A 32 -14.33 16.20 -1.34
C LYS A 32 -13.98 15.53 -0.01
N ILE A 33 -14.90 14.71 0.54
CA ILE A 33 -14.67 13.97 1.79
C ILE A 33 -13.53 13.00 1.61
N PHE A 34 -13.51 12.30 0.48
CA PHE A 34 -12.47 11.35 0.14
C PHE A 34 -11.10 12.05 0.06
N ALA A 35 -10.95 13.11 -0.74
CA ALA A 35 -9.71 13.88 -0.83
C ALA A 35 -9.22 14.40 0.53
N LEU A 36 -10.13 14.79 1.43
CA LEU A 36 -9.80 15.22 2.79
C LEU A 36 -9.25 14.08 3.65
N LEU A 37 -9.79 12.87 3.52
CA LEU A 37 -9.33 11.70 4.24
C LEU A 37 -7.93 11.28 3.77
N PHE A 38 -7.66 11.36 2.47
CA PHE A 38 -6.38 10.99 1.86
C PHE A 38 -5.25 12.01 2.07
N GLN A 39 -5.51 13.19 2.63
CA GLN A 39 -4.47 14.13 3.07
C GLN A 39 -3.78 13.73 4.39
N LYS A 40 -4.33 12.74 5.10
CA LYS A 40 -3.77 12.22 6.35
C LYS A 40 -2.99 10.93 6.07
N LEU A 41 -2.34 10.39 7.09
CA LEU A 41 -1.76 9.04 7.00
C LEU A 41 -2.89 8.04 6.74
N VAL A 42 -2.89 7.46 5.55
CA VAL A 42 -3.89 6.45 5.16
C VAL A 42 -3.37 5.09 5.54
N TYR A 43 -2.20 4.74 5.01
CA TYR A 43 -1.60 3.43 5.14
C TYR A 43 -0.30 3.48 5.95
N PRO A 44 -0.27 3.04 7.22
CA PRO A 44 0.98 2.87 7.97
C PRO A 44 1.87 1.75 7.41
N GLN A 45 1.28 0.82 6.64
CA GLN A 45 1.96 -0.19 5.82
C GLN A 45 1.23 -0.38 4.50
N ILE A 46 1.96 -0.91 3.51
CA ILE A 46 1.41 -1.31 2.21
C ILE A 46 0.69 -2.66 2.35
N TRP A 47 -0.36 -2.85 1.55
CA TRP A 47 -1.15 -4.08 1.50
C TRP A 47 -1.04 -4.80 0.14
N GLU A 48 0.08 -4.67 -0.51
CA GLU A 48 0.52 -5.46 -1.66
C GLU A 48 1.70 -6.34 -1.26
N ASP A 49 1.71 -7.59 -1.72
CA ASP A 49 2.74 -8.55 -1.36
C ASP A 49 4.03 -8.32 -2.15
N PRO A 50 5.13 -7.83 -1.52
CA PRO A 50 6.36 -7.56 -2.23
C PRO A 50 7.06 -8.82 -2.74
N GLN A 51 6.74 -10.02 -2.24
CA GLN A 51 7.28 -11.25 -2.79
C GLN A 51 6.70 -11.55 -4.16
N VAL A 52 5.42 -11.29 -4.36
CA VAL A 52 4.75 -11.37 -5.66
C VAL A 52 5.35 -10.37 -6.64
N ASP A 53 5.59 -9.14 -6.18
CA ASP A 53 6.19 -8.10 -7.00
C ASP A 53 7.61 -8.47 -7.44
N LEU A 54 8.45 -8.96 -6.53
CA LEU A 54 9.82 -9.39 -6.83
C LEU A 54 9.85 -10.59 -7.79
N GLU A 55 8.93 -11.57 -7.63
CA GLU A 55 8.79 -12.70 -8.55
C GLU A 55 8.31 -12.27 -9.95
N ALA A 56 7.45 -11.24 -10.03
CA ALA A 56 7.00 -10.68 -11.29
C ALA A 56 8.12 -9.95 -12.05
N LEU A 57 8.82 -9.08 -11.32
CA LEU A 57 9.74 -8.09 -11.90
C LEU A 57 11.14 -8.65 -12.17
N GLU A 58 11.58 -9.68 -11.41
CA GLU A 58 12.91 -10.30 -11.56
C GLU A 58 14.04 -9.26 -11.48
N LEU A 59 13.96 -8.38 -10.49
CA LEU A 59 14.90 -7.27 -10.30
C LEU A 59 16.34 -7.75 -10.11
N ASN A 60 17.27 -6.98 -10.65
CA ASN A 60 18.70 -7.23 -10.56
C ASN A 60 19.49 -5.91 -10.40
N GLU A 61 20.81 -6.01 -10.31
CA GLU A 61 21.71 -4.87 -10.04
C GLU A 61 21.71 -3.76 -11.11
N LYS A 62 21.14 -4.02 -12.29
CA LYS A 62 21.01 -3.03 -13.38
C LYS A 62 19.61 -2.41 -13.44
N SER A 63 18.68 -2.90 -12.61
CA SER A 63 17.28 -2.49 -12.66
C SER A 63 17.08 -1.07 -12.12
N HIS A 64 16.48 -0.20 -12.92
CA HIS A 64 15.90 1.05 -12.47
C HIS A 64 14.39 0.88 -12.29
N VAL A 65 13.94 1.04 -11.05
CA VAL A 65 12.54 0.89 -10.64
C VAL A 65 11.92 2.25 -10.37
N VAL A 66 10.73 2.49 -10.94
CA VAL A 66 9.88 3.63 -10.58
C VAL A 66 8.64 3.09 -9.87
N THR A 67 8.32 3.57 -8.67
CA THR A 67 7.22 3.01 -7.86
C THR A 67 6.44 4.09 -7.13
N ILE A 68 5.13 3.87 -6.97
CA ILE A 68 4.34 4.62 -6.00
C ILE A 68 4.74 4.13 -4.61
N ALA A 69 5.01 5.07 -3.69
CA ALA A 69 5.64 4.75 -2.41
C ALA A 69 4.66 4.24 -1.35
N SER A 70 3.45 4.83 -1.25
CA SER A 70 2.53 4.56 -0.13
C SER A 70 3.28 4.53 1.22
N GLY A 71 3.10 3.53 2.06
CA GLY A 71 3.84 3.36 3.32
C GLY A 71 5.34 3.05 3.18
N GLY A 72 5.85 2.84 1.97
CA GLY A 72 7.27 2.59 1.66
C GLY A 72 7.77 1.18 1.96
N CYS A 73 6.93 0.28 2.47
CA CYS A 73 7.34 -1.06 2.87
C CYS A 73 7.89 -1.87 1.69
N ASN A 74 7.23 -1.78 0.53
CA ASN A 74 7.60 -2.53 -0.65
C ASN A 74 8.85 -1.94 -1.32
N ALA A 75 8.95 -0.60 -1.45
CA ALA A 75 10.15 0.06 -1.96
C ALA A 75 11.41 -0.33 -1.16
N LEU A 76 11.30 -0.46 0.17
CA LEU A 76 12.37 -0.96 1.02
C LEU A 76 12.64 -2.46 0.80
N SER A 77 11.60 -3.27 0.61
CA SER A 77 11.76 -4.71 0.32
C SER A 77 12.43 -4.95 -1.03
N TYR A 78 12.17 -4.10 -2.03
CA TYR A 78 12.82 -4.22 -3.35
C TYR A 78 14.34 -3.95 -3.30
N LEU A 79 14.84 -3.19 -2.32
CA LEU A 79 16.28 -2.98 -2.13
C LEU A 79 17.05 -4.28 -1.85
N ILE A 80 16.37 -5.34 -1.42
CA ILE A 80 16.98 -6.65 -1.16
C ILE A 80 17.45 -7.31 -2.47
N ALA A 81 16.79 -7.02 -3.59
CA ALA A 81 17.25 -7.43 -4.92
C ALA A 81 18.47 -6.61 -5.42
N SER A 82 18.94 -5.64 -4.63
CA SER A 82 20.09 -4.77 -4.95
C SER A 82 19.97 -4.00 -6.28
N PRO A 83 18.80 -3.45 -6.66
CA PRO A 83 18.66 -2.76 -7.94
C PRO A 83 19.67 -1.61 -8.06
N GLU A 84 19.87 -1.11 -9.29
CA GLU A 84 20.69 0.08 -9.53
C GLU A 84 20.08 1.29 -8.81
N LYS A 85 18.78 1.49 -9.00
CA LYS A 85 18.05 2.64 -8.45
C LYS A 85 16.58 2.35 -8.25
N ILE A 86 16.02 2.89 -7.16
CA ILE A 86 14.57 2.96 -6.94
C ILE A 86 14.16 4.43 -6.82
N THR A 87 13.28 4.87 -7.71
CA THR A 87 12.65 6.19 -7.65
C THR A 87 11.23 6.00 -7.14
N ALA A 88 11.00 6.29 -5.87
CA ALA A 88 9.69 6.22 -5.24
C ALA A 88 9.02 7.59 -5.22
N VAL A 89 7.72 7.63 -5.46
CA VAL A 89 6.94 8.88 -5.46
C VAL A 89 5.61 8.69 -4.74
N ASP A 90 5.12 9.74 -4.12
CA ASP A 90 3.76 9.76 -3.56
C ASP A 90 3.20 11.19 -3.58
N LEU A 91 1.90 11.32 -3.81
CA LEU A 91 1.20 12.60 -3.74
C LEU A 91 1.00 13.05 -2.29
N ASN A 92 0.93 12.09 -1.36
CA ASN A 92 0.60 12.31 0.02
C ASN A 92 1.85 12.62 0.85
N HIS A 93 1.93 13.84 1.35
CA HIS A 93 3.02 14.30 2.23
C HIS A 93 3.23 13.40 3.45
N ALA A 94 2.16 12.81 4.02
CA ALA A 94 2.28 11.93 5.17
C ALA A 94 3.02 10.62 4.85
N HIS A 95 2.79 10.07 3.65
CA HIS A 95 3.51 8.89 3.18
C HIS A 95 4.98 9.21 2.88
N VAL A 96 5.25 10.33 2.22
CA VAL A 96 6.62 10.80 1.97
C VAL A 96 7.39 10.98 3.29
N ALA A 97 6.76 11.61 4.29
CA ALA A 97 7.36 11.79 5.61
C ALA A 97 7.62 10.44 6.33
N LEU A 98 6.73 9.45 6.15
CA LEU A 98 6.92 8.10 6.69
C LEU A 98 8.11 7.39 6.02
N VAL A 99 8.21 7.46 4.70
CA VAL A 99 9.31 6.83 3.95
C VAL A 99 10.65 7.47 4.33
N LYS A 100 10.72 8.80 4.41
CA LYS A 100 11.93 9.52 4.85
C LYS A 100 12.34 9.15 6.27
N LEU A 101 11.38 8.98 7.18
CA LEU A 101 11.65 8.50 8.53
C LEU A 101 12.22 7.08 8.53
N LYS A 102 11.66 6.17 7.72
CA LYS A 102 12.18 4.80 7.56
C LYS A 102 13.60 4.79 6.99
N ILE A 103 13.86 5.57 5.93
CA ILE A 103 15.20 5.70 5.33
C ILE A 103 16.21 6.19 6.36
N SER A 104 15.88 7.25 7.12
CA SER A 104 16.74 7.78 8.16
C SER A 104 16.99 6.75 9.27
N ALA A 105 15.97 6.00 9.69
CA ALA A 105 16.11 4.99 10.72
C ALA A 105 17.01 3.81 10.28
N ILE A 106 16.93 3.37 9.01
CA ILE A 106 17.82 2.34 8.48
C ILE A 106 19.28 2.82 8.45
N LYS A 107 19.51 4.08 8.12
CA LYS A 107 20.86 4.66 8.08
C LYS A 107 21.49 4.77 9.46
N GLU A 108 20.73 5.26 10.43
CA GLU A 108 21.26 5.77 11.70
C GLU A 108 21.10 4.80 12.88
N LEU A 109 20.12 3.89 12.84
CA LEU A 109 19.85 2.96 13.94
C LEU A 109 20.57 1.61 13.72
N ASP A 110 20.76 0.88 14.81
CA ASP A 110 20.99 -0.56 14.75
C ASP A 110 19.70 -1.33 14.47
N TYR A 111 19.83 -2.63 14.20
CA TYR A 111 18.65 -3.46 13.91
C TYR A 111 17.65 -3.50 15.07
N GLY A 112 18.12 -3.61 16.31
CA GLY A 112 17.24 -3.72 17.47
C GLY A 112 16.36 -2.48 17.65
N ASP A 113 16.93 -1.30 17.48
CA ASP A 113 16.22 -0.04 17.57
C ASP A 113 15.33 0.20 16.35
N PHE A 114 15.79 -0.16 15.14
CA PHE A 114 15.00 -0.12 13.93
C PHE A 114 13.78 -1.06 14.03
N TYR A 115 13.99 -2.29 14.46
CA TYR A 115 12.90 -3.27 14.64
C TYR A 115 11.90 -2.83 15.71
N ARG A 116 12.38 -2.30 16.82
CA ARG A 116 11.52 -1.71 17.87
C ARG A 116 10.68 -0.56 17.32
N PHE A 117 11.27 0.24 16.42
CA PHE A 117 10.57 1.39 15.83
C PHE A 117 9.48 0.98 14.84
N PHE A 118 9.76 0.05 13.91
CA PHE A 118 8.86 -0.31 12.80
C PHE A 118 8.31 -1.74 12.85
N GLY A 119 8.95 -2.66 13.55
CA GLY A 119 8.44 -4.00 13.79
C GLY A 119 7.44 -4.03 14.95
N GLU A 120 7.89 -3.72 16.16
CA GLU A 120 7.04 -3.62 17.34
C GLU A 120 6.13 -2.38 17.27
N ALA A 121 6.70 -1.27 16.81
CA ALA A 121 6.03 0.01 16.61
C ALA A 121 5.22 0.51 17.82
N LYS A 122 5.64 0.15 19.03
CA LYS A 122 4.93 0.44 20.29
C LYS A 122 5.91 0.52 21.46
N SER A 123 6.72 1.60 21.51
CA SER A 123 7.68 1.80 22.61
C SER A 123 7.93 3.28 22.88
N GLY A 124 8.12 3.63 24.16
CA GLY A 124 8.61 4.98 24.57
C GLY A 124 9.98 5.29 24.00
N LYS A 125 10.87 4.29 23.90
CA LYS A 125 12.22 4.41 23.34
C LYS A 125 12.23 4.91 21.88
N ASN A 126 11.16 4.66 21.12
CA ASN A 126 11.04 5.18 19.77
C ASN A 126 11.01 6.71 19.72
N ILE A 127 10.42 7.34 20.74
CA ILE A 127 10.39 8.80 20.86
C ILE A 127 11.78 9.34 21.23
N ASP A 128 12.52 8.61 22.07
CA ASP A 128 13.89 8.99 22.44
C ASP A 128 14.83 8.87 21.24
N ASN A 129 14.75 7.78 20.47
CA ASN A 129 15.51 7.58 19.24
C ASN A 129 15.17 8.64 18.18
N TYR A 130 13.90 8.97 18.02
CA TYR A 130 13.50 10.06 17.13
C TYR A 130 14.17 11.37 17.52
N LYS A 131 14.04 11.78 18.79
CA LYS A 131 14.55 13.07 19.25
C LYS A 131 16.07 13.17 19.26
N LYS A 132 16.76 12.09 19.68
CA LYS A 132 18.20 12.10 19.91
C LYS A 132 19.01 11.77 18.66
N ILE A 133 18.49 10.94 17.76
CA ILE A 133 19.22 10.38 16.63
C ILE A 133 18.62 10.83 15.29
N LEU A 134 17.34 10.56 15.07
CA LEU A 134 16.72 10.72 13.75
C LEU A 134 16.39 12.17 13.40
N TYR A 135 15.99 12.98 14.40
CA TYR A 135 15.51 14.34 14.19
C TYR A 135 16.50 15.19 13.37
N SER A 136 17.77 15.20 13.73
CA SER A 136 18.82 15.98 13.05
C SER A 136 19.11 15.52 11.60
N LYS A 137 18.64 14.33 11.23
CA LYS A 137 18.86 13.69 9.92
C LYS A 137 17.68 13.84 8.96
N LEU A 138 16.58 14.40 9.42
CA LEU A 138 15.38 14.63 8.63
C LEU A 138 15.38 16.06 8.06
N ASP A 139 14.75 16.22 6.91
CA ASP A 139 14.46 17.54 6.36
C ASP A 139 13.34 18.27 7.14
N GLU A 140 13.28 19.59 7.02
CA GLU A 140 12.33 20.40 7.78
C GLU A 140 10.86 20.03 7.55
N PRO A 141 10.37 19.76 6.31
CA PRO A 141 8.99 19.31 6.10
C PRO A 141 8.66 18.02 6.83
N THR A 142 9.61 17.08 6.90
CA THR A 142 9.43 15.79 7.59
C THR A 142 9.41 15.98 9.12
N LYS A 143 10.29 16.83 9.66
CA LYS A 143 10.28 17.18 11.09
C LYS A 143 8.95 17.81 11.50
N GLU A 144 8.51 18.83 10.77
CA GLU A 144 7.25 19.49 11.03
C GLU A 144 6.07 18.54 10.98
N TYR A 145 6.05 17.60 10.01
CA TYR A 145 5.00 16.60 9.95
C TYR A 145 4.93 15.75 11.21
N TRP A 146 6.06 15.22 11.69
CA TRP A 146 6.09 14.34 12.86
C TRP A 146 5.90 15.06 14.17
N ASP A 147 6.37 16.30 14.30
CA ASP A 147 6.22 17.13 15.49
C ASP A 147 4.84 17.78 15.61
N SER A 148 4.19 18.04 14.48
CA SER A 148 2.83 18.58 14.47
C SER A 148 1.79 17.49 14.77
N GLY A 149 0.57 17.93 15.10
CA GLY A 149 -0.51 16.99 15.41
C GLY A 149 -1.82 17.71 15.72
N ILE A 150 -2.71 17.04 16.42
CA ILE A 150 -4.02 17.57 16.81
C ILE A 150 -4.04 17.71 18.33
N LEU A 151 -4.46 18.88 18.85
CA LEU A 151 -4.62 19.14 20.28
C LEU A 151 -3.36 18.79 21.10
N GLY A 152 -2.17 19.18 20.61
CA GLY A 152 -0.89 18.94 21.30
C GLY A 152 -0.38 17.49 21.21
N PHE A 153 -1.07 16.60 20.53
CA PHE A 153 -0.61 15.26 20.29
C PHE A 153 0.26 15.21 19.03
N GLN A 154 1.59 15.22 19.24
CA GLN A 154 2.56 15.07 18.15
C GLN A 154 2.39 13.71 17.43
N ARG A 155 2.46 13.68 16.08
CA ARG A 155 2.28 12.45 15.29
C ARG A 155 3.30 11.39 15.63
N ILE A 156 4.54 11.77 15.93
CA ILE A 156 5.59 10.80 16.31
C ILE A 156 5.18 9.93 17.50
N ARG A 157 4.32 10.41 18.41
CA ARG A 157 3.82 9.64 19.54
C ARG A 157 2.96 8.41 19.15
N MET A 158 2.57 8.30 17.88
CA MET A 158 1.92 7.08 17.36
C MET A 158 2.83 5.86 17.56
N PHE A 159 4.15 6.02 17.43
CA PHE A 159 5.14 4.96 17.65
C PHE A 159 5.31 4.53 19.11
N LYS A 160 4.82 5.32 20.06
CA LYS A 160 4.70 4.92 21.47
C LYS A 160 3.40 4.14 21.73
N LYS A 161 2.32 4.47 21.01
CA LYS A 161 0.98 3.96 21.28
C LYS A 161 0.56 2.76 20.41
N GLY A 162 1.40 2.35 19.47
CA GLY A 162 1.11 1.28 18.49
C GLY A 162 0.76 1.85 17.12
N PHE A 163 1.80 2.13 16.32
CA PHE A 163 1.71 2.85 15.06
C PHE A 163 0.68 2.26 14.08
N TYR A 164 0.62 0.92 13.96
CA TYR A 164 -0.30 0.23 13.05
C TYR A 164 -1.79 0.31 13.44
N SER A 165 -2.09 0.84 14.62
CA SER A 165 -3.47 1.15 15.03
C SER A 165 -3.93 2.53 14.57
N PHE A 166 -3.03 3.33 14.01
CA PHE A 166 -3.32 4.64 13.44
C PHE A 166 -3.49 4.56 11.92
N GLY A 167 -3.68 5.71 11.31
CA GLY A 167 -4.06 5.77 9.90
C GLY A 167 -5.53 5.39 9.69
N LEU A 168 -5.98 5.53 8.45
CA LEU A 168 -7.37 5.23 8.09
C LEU A 168 -7.66 3.74 8.21
N LEU A 169 -6.79 2.93 7.61
CA LEU A 169 -6.93 1.47 7.60
C LEU A 169 -6.75 0.86 9.00
N GLY A 170 -5.78 1.33 9.80
CA GLY A 170 -5.59 0.84 11.18
C GLY A 170 -6.81 1.07 12.08
N LYS A 171 -7.51 2.20 11.89
CA LYS A 171 -8.78 2.49 12.58
C LYS A 171 -9.91 1.59 12.10
N LEU A 172 -10.00 1.36 10.79
CA LEU A 172 -11.00 0.46 10.22
C LEU A 172 -10.84 -0.96 10.75
N ILE A 173 -9.62 -1.51 10.73
CA ILE A 173 -9.34 -2.84 11.31
C ILE A 173 -9.76 -2.87 12.78
N GLY A 174 -9.47 -1.81 13.55
CA GLY A 174 -9.93 -1.69 14.93
C GLY A 174 -11.44 -1.73 15.09
N PHE A 175 -12.16 -1.06 14.21
CA PHE A 175 -13.63 -1.08 14.16
C PHE A 175 -14.17 -2.47 13.81
N LEU A 176 -13.56 -3.17 12.85
CA LEU A 176 -13.93 -4.55 12.49
C LEU A 176 -13.71 -5.52 13.66
N HIS A 177 -12.60 -5.38 14.41
CA HIS A 177 -12.38 -6.16 15.63
C HIS A 177 -13.44 -5.88 16.70
N PHE A 178 -13.81 -4.61 16.88
CA PHE A 178 -14.87 -4.26 17.81
C PHE A 178 -16.21 -4.88 17.38
N GLY A 179 -16.57 -4.75 16.11
CA GLY A 179 -17.78 -5.38 15.55
C GLY A 179 -17.77 -6.89 15.72
N ALA A 180 -16.67 -7.57 15.44
CA ALA A 180 -16.55 -9.02 15.59
C ALA A 180 -16.77 -9.46 17.07
N ARG A 181 -16.26 -8.69 18.04
CA ARG A 181 -16.49 -8.96 19.48
C ARG A 181 -17.96 -8.86 19.87
N LEU A 182 -18.73 -7.97 19.26
CA LEU A 182 -20.19 -7.90 19.49
C LEU A 182 -20.91 -9.18 19.03
N TYR A 183 -20.33 -9.90 18.06
CA TYR A 183 -20.79 -11.25 17.65
C TYR A 183 -20.13 -12.39 18.43
N GLY A 184 -19.41 -12.08 19.53
CA GLY A 184 -18.73 -13.08 20.37
C GLY A 184 -17.47 -13.68 19.69
N VAL A 185 -16.94 -13.04 18.64
CA VAL A 185 -15.79 -13.53 17.88
C VAL A 185 -14.53 -12.73 18.23
N SER A 186 -13.49 -13.41 18.72
CA SER A 186 -12.14 -12.85 18.83
C SER A 186 -11.36 -13.22 17.58
N LEU A 187 -11.09 -12.25 16.69
CA LEU A 187 -10.39 -12.48 15.43
C LEU A 187 -8.96 -13.01 15.62
N GLU A 188 -8.33 -12.69 16.75
CA GLU A 188 -6.98 -13.16 17.10
C GLU A 188 -6.89 -14.69 17.21
N LYS A 189 -8.01 -15.39 17.43
CA LYS A 189 -8.05 -16.87 17.49
C LYS A 189 -7.73 -17.53 16.13
N LEU A 190 -7.76 -16.80 15.01
CA LEU A 190 -7.26 -17.31 13.75
C LEU A 190 -5.74 -17.57 13.80
N LEU A 191 -4.99 -16.75 14.55
CA LEU A 191 -3.52 -16.78 14.57
C LEU A 191 -2.93 -18.04 15.23
N ILE A 192 -3.73 -18.81 15.95
CA ILE A 192 -3.30 -20.05 16.62
C ILE A 192 -3.67 -21.31 15.83
N GLN A 193 -4.26 -21.15 14.63
CA GLN A 193 -4.61 -22.29 13.77
C GLN A 193 -3.34 -22.86 13.11
N LYS A 194 -3.18 -24.17 13.11
CA LYS A 194 -1.92 -24.84 12.75
C LYS A 194 -1.69 -24.99 11.25
N ASN A 195 -2.76 -24.99 10.47
CA ASN A 195 -2.71 -25.21 9.02
C ASN A 195 -3.88 -24.54 8.30
N LYS A 196 -3.79 -24.49 6.95
CA LYS A 196 -4.80 -23.84 6.10
C LYS A 196 -6.21 -24.43 6.23
N ILE A 197 -6.32 -25.73 6.53
CA ILE A 197 -7.62 -26.41 6.70
C ILE A 197 -8.28 -25.91 7.99
N GLU A 198 -7.52 -25.85 9.08
CA GLU A 198 -8.02 -25.31 10.37
C GLU A 198 -8.36 -23.82 10.27
N GLN A 199 -7.52 -23.04 9.56
CA GLN A 199 -7.78 -21.62 9.27
C GLN A 199 -9.12 -21.45 8.54
N ALA A 200 -9.35 -22.22 7.47
CA ALA A 200 -10.58 -22.17 6.70
C ALA A 200 -11.79 -22.58 7.54
N ARG A 201 -11.69 -23.69 8.27
CA ARG A 201 -12.76 -24.16 9.16
C ARG A 201 -13.10 -23.13 10.23
N TRP A 202 -12.07 -22.56 10.87
CA TRP A 202 -12.28 -21.55 11.90
C TRP A 202 -12.93 -20.29 11.32
N PHE A 203 -12.49 -19.83 10.14
CA PHE A 203 -13.09 -18.69 9.46
C PHE A 203 -14.57 -18.96 9.14
N ASP A 204 -14.87 -20.11 8.56
CA ASP A 204 -16.25 -20.46 8.16
C ASP A 204 -17.18 -20.58 9.39
N LEU A 205 -16.71 -21.14 10.49
CA LEU A 205 -17.51 -21.30 11.70
C LEU A 205 -17.74 -19.99 12.46
N HIS A 206 -16.78 -19.07 12.45
CA HIS A 206 -16.82 -17.89 13.32
C HIS A 206 -16.97 -16.57 12.58
N VAL A 207 -16.21 -16.35 11.48
CA VAL A 207 -16.15 -15.07 10.82
C VAL A 207 -17.21 -14.94 9.73
N SER A 208 -17.47 -16.00 8.96
CA SER A 208 -18.45 -15.98 7.84
C SER A 208 -19.83 -15.47 8.26
N LYS A 209 -20.32 -15.87 9.42
CA LYS A 209 -21.63 -15.42 9.95
C LYS A 209 -21.73 -13.91 10.19
N ILE A 210 -20.60 -13.22 10.40
CA ILE A 210 -20.59 -11.76 10.53
C ILE A 210 -20.95 -11.13 9.18
N PHE A 211 -20.32 -11.61 8.11
CA PHE A 211 -20.59 -11.15 6.74
C PHE A 211 -22.01 -11.50 6.26
N ASP A 212 -22.52 -12.65 6.70
CA ASP A 212 -23.86 -13.13 6.34
C ASP A 212 -24.99 -12.40 7.12
N SER A 213 -24.63 -11.62 8.15
CA SER A 213 -25.62 -10.89 8.95
C SER A 213 -26.28 -9.76 8.16
N ASN A 214 -27.57 -9.52 8.42
CA ASN A 214 -28.33 -8.44 7.78
C ASN A 214 -27.72 -7.04 8.05
N ILE A 215 -27.11 -6.86 9.25
CA ILE A 215 -26.46 -5.61 9.64
C ILE A 215 -25.25 -5.37 8.74
N PHE A 216 -24.37 -6.38 8.57
CA PHE A 216 -23.19 -6.25 7.73
C PHE A 216 -23.56 -6.04 6.25
N LYS A 217 -24.52 -6.80 5.74
CA LYS A 217 -25.04 -6.64 4.36
C LYS A 217 -25.57 -5.22 4.12
N LYS A 218 -26.33 -4.66 5.06
CA LYS A 218 -26.83 -3.28 4.95
C LYS A 218 -25.71 -2.23 5.02
N ILE A 219 -24.70 -2.43 5.85
CA ILE A 219 -23.56 -1.51 5.96
C ILE A 219 -22.71 -1.58 4.67
N SER A 220 -22.35 -2.78 4.22
CA SER A 220 -21.49 -2.99 3.06
C SER A 220 -22.13 -2.59 1.74
N SER A 221 -23.46 -2.61 1.64
CA SER A 221 -24.19 -2.11 0.45
C SER A 221 -24.14 -0.59 0.29
N SER A 222 -23.55 0.14 1.27
CA SER A 222 -23.32 1.57 1.16
C SER A 222 -21.91 1.87 0.64
N PRO A 223 -21.74 2.62 -0.47
CA PRO A 223 -20.43 3.01 -0.97
C PRO A 223 -19.57 3.74 0.07
N PHE A 224 -20.18 4.45 1.02
CA PHE A 224 -19.47 5.15 2.08
C PHE A 224 -18.70 4.23 3.03
N ALA A 225 -19.17 3.00 3.25
CA ALA A 225 -18.50 2.05 4.11
C ALA A 225 -17.12 1.66 3.57
N LEU A 226 -16.92 1.69 2.26
CA LEU A 226 -15.69 1.26 1.59
C LEU A 226 -14.66 2.40 1.39
N PHE A 227 -15.03 3.66 1.65
CA PHE A 227 -14.05 4.76 1.64
C PHE A 227 -12.92 4.53 2.63
N TYR A 228 -13.21 3.90 3.75
CA TYR A 228 -12.20 3.53 4.75
C TYR A 228 -11.25 2.41 4.30
N LEU A 229 -11.65 1.62 3.30
CA LEU A 229 -10.80 0.63 2.65
C LEU A 229 -9.95 1.22 1.50
N GLY A 230 -10.13 2.52 1.21
CA GLY A 230 -9.46 3.15 0.08
C GLY A 230 -10.09 2.80 -1.27
N ILE A 231 -11.32 2.30 -1.29
CA ILE A 231 -12.02 1.94 -2.54
C ILE A 231 -12.80 3.14 -3.05
N PRO A 232 -12.48 3.67 -4.25
CA PRO A 232 -13.19 4.81 -4.82
C PRO A 232 -14.63 4.46 -5.21
N PRO A 233 -15.53 5.45 -5.21
CA PRO A 233 -16.94 5.23 -5.59
C PRO A 233 -17.14 4.60 -6.96
N LYS A 234 -16.28 4.91 -7.93
CA LYS A 234 -16.32 4.33 -9.28
C LYS A 234 -16.10 2.82 -9.25
N GLN A 235 -15.23 2.36 -8.37
CA GLN A 235 -14.86 0.96 -8.25
C GLN A 235 -15.83 0.15 -7.40
N TYR A 236 -16.61 0.80 -6.55
CA TYR A 236 -17.60 0.12 -5.72
C TYR A 236 -18.53 -0.77 -6.57
N LEU A 237 -19.05 -0.22 -7.66
CA LEU A 237 -19.95 -0.98 -8.55
C LEU A 237 -19.20 -2.08 -9.33
N ALA A 238 -17.97 -1.80 -9.77
CA ALA A 238 -17.15 -2.81 -10.44
C ALA A 238 -16.82 -4.00 -9.52
N LEU A 239 -16.61 -3.74 -8.22
CA LEU A 239 -16.36 -4.77 -7.21
C LEU A 239 -17.52 -5.74 -6.99
N CYS A 240 -18.73 -5.26 -7.09
CA CYS A 240 -19.95 -6.04 -6.82
C CYS A 240 -20.76 -6.33 -8.09
N ASP A 241 -20.14 -6.29 -9.27
CA ASP A 241 -20.78 -6.52 -10.58
C ASP A 241 -22.05 -5.68 -10.78
N GLY A 242 -21.98 -4.41 -10.37
CA GLY A 242 -23.11 -3.49 -10.44
C GLY A 242 -24.23 -3.73 -9.42
N ARG A 243 -24.06 -4.70 -8.51
CA ARG A 243 -25.07 -5.11 -7.52
C ARG A 243 -24.56 -4.89 -6.10
N PRO A 244 -24.95 -3.79 -5.43
CA PRO A 244 -24.52 -3.48 -4.07
C PRO A 244 -24.75 -4.58 -3.03
N GLU A 245 -25.78 -5.41 -3.23
CA GLU A 245 -26.09 -6.57 -2.38
C GLU A 245 -24.99 -7.63 -2.40
N ASN A 246 -24.21 -7.73 -3.48
CA ASN A 246 -23.12 -8.70 -3.60
C ASN A 246 -21.88 -8.28 -2.77
N MET A 247 -21.78 -7.03 -2.34
CA MET A 247 -20.59 -6.50 -1.68
C MET A 247 -20.19 -7.28 -0.43
N ALA A 248 -21.16 -7.69 0.39
CA ALA A 248 -20.88 -8.50 1.58
C ALA A 248 -20.21 -9.83 1.22
N GLN A 249 -20.62 -10.46 0.15
CA GLN A 249 -20.03 -11.71 -0.33
C GLN A 249 -18.61 -11.48 -0.87
N VAL A 250 -18.39 -10.45 -1.65
CA VAL A 250 -17.05 -10.08 -2.16
C VAL A 250 -16.08 -9.84 -1.00
N LEU A 251 -16.50 -9.08 0.01
CA LEU A 251 -15.66 -8.81 1.19
C LEU A 251 -15.40 -10.08 2.01
N LYS A 252 -16.38 -10.97 2.12
CA LYS A 252 -16.24 -12.28 2.80
C LYS A 252 -15.20 -13.14 2.08
N GLU A 253 -15.27 -13.24 0.77
CA GLU A 253 -14.33 -14.04 -0.05
C GLU A 253 -12.91 -13.51 0.07
N ARG A 254 -12.72 -12.19 0.03
CA ARG A 254 -11.40 -11.57 0.22
C ARG A 254 -10.85 -11.76 1.62
N ALA A 255 -11.67 -11.57 2.63
CA ALA A 255 -11.26 -11.84 4.02
C ALA A 255 -10.91 -13.31 4.23
N LYS A 256 -11.65 -14.24 3.59
CA LYS A 256 -11.34 -15.68 3.61
C LYS A 256 -10.04 -15.98 2.88
N HIS A 257 -9.83 -15.38 1.71
CA HIS A 257 -8.57 -15.52 0.97
C HIS A 257 -7.39 -15.05 1.82
N LEU A 258 -7.43 -13.84 2.38
CA LEU A 258 -6.41 -13.34 3.32
C LEU A 258 -6.14 -14.31 4.48
N ALA A 259 -7.20 -14.93 5.02
CA ALA A 259 -7.08 -15.86 6.14
C ALA A 259 -6.52 -17.24 5.76
N THR A 260 -6.55 -17.63 4.48
CA THR A 260 -6.32 -19.03 4.05
C THR A 260 -5.39 -19.22 2.86
N VAL A 261 -5.01 -18.16 2.15
CA VAL A 261 -4.10 -18.23 1.00
C VAL A 261 -2.78 -18.85 1.40
N GLU A 262 -2.28 -18.51 2.58
CA GLU A 262 -1.06 -19.05 3.14
C GLU A 262 -1.24 -19.46 4.61
N ARG A 263 -0.32 -20.25 5.15
CA ARG A 263 -0.28 -20.55 6.58
C ARG A 263 -0.06 -19.28 7.39
N ILE A 264 -0.68 -19.20 8.55
CA ILE A 264 -0.59 -18.03 9.44
C ILE A 264 0.85 -17.67 9.80
N ASP A 265 1.71 -18.66 10.01
CA ASP A 265 3.14 -18.47 10.33
C ASP A 265 3.98 -17.97 9.14
N ARG A 266 3.37 -17.74 7.98
CA ARG A 266 3.99 -17.18 6.76
C ARG A 266 3.20 -16.02 6.15
N ASN A 267 2.14 -15.56 6.79
CA ASN A 267 1.29 -14.46 6.31
C ASN A 267 1.21 -13.31 7.32
N TYR A 268 2.14 -12.37 7.24
CA TYR A 268 2.13 -11.20 8.11
C TYR A 268 0.94 -10.25 7.85
N PHE A 269 0.32 -10.29 6.66
CA PHE A 269 -0.92 -9.53 6.40
C PHE A 269 -2.08 -10.08 7.25
N ALA A 270 -2.20 -11.41 7.35
CA ALA A 270 -3.17 -12.01 8.23
C ALA A 270 -2.90 -11.66 9.72
N TRP A 271 -1.64 -11.61 10.16
CA TRP A 271 -1.28 -11.14 11.49
C TRP A 271 -1.71 -9.69 11.72
N GLN A 272 -1.50 -8.80 10.76
CA GLN A 272 -1.94 -7.40 10.86
C GLN A 272 -3.47 -7.27 10.85
N ALA A 273 -4.16 -8.02 9.99
CA ALA A 273 -5.62 -7.96 9.90
C ALA A 273 -6.31 -8.57 11.13
N PHE A 274 -5.89 -9.76 11.56
CA PHE A 274 -6.54 -10.51 12.62
C PHE A 274 -5.91 -10.33 14.00
N GLY A 275 -4.66 -9.84 14.09
CA GLY A 275 -3.94 -9.62 15.34
C GLY A 275 -3.51 -8.18 15.61
N ARG A 276 -3.57 -7.30 14.61
CA ARG A 276 -3.14 -5.88 14.67
C ARG A 276 -1.68 -5.70 15.11
N LYS A 277 -0.85 -6.67 14.79
CA LYS A 277 0.59 -6.73 15.08
C LYS A 277 1.29 -7.66 14.10
N TYR A 278 2.60 -7.59 14.03
CA TYR A 278 3.41 -8.63 13.39
C TYR A 278 3.63 -9.82 14.33
N ASP A 279 4.06 -10.94 13.77
CA ASP A 279 4.53 -12.09 14.54
C ASP A 279 5.97 -11.84 15.00
N HIS A 280 6.13 -11.38 16.24
CA HIS A 280 7.45 -11.08 16.80
C HIS A 280 8.28 -12.31 17.12
N SER A 281 7.67 -13.51 17.12
CA SER A 281 8.34 -14.77 17.41
C SER A 281 8.95 -15.44 16.17
N ASN A 282 8.54 -15.01 14.96
CA ASN A 282 8.96 -15.61 13.70
C ASN A 282 9.47 -14.56 12.71
N GLN A 283 10.79 -14.50 12.53
CA GLN A 283 11.44 -13.56 11.62
C GLN A 283 11.05 -13.78 10.14
N GLU A 284 10.77 -15.01 9.73
CA GLU A 284 10.35 -15.32 8.35
C GLU A 284 8.94 -14.82 8.05
N ASN A 285 8.12 -14.61 9.08
CA ASN A 285 6.78 -14.06 8.97
C ASN A 285 6.73 -12.53 9.06
N LEU A 286 7.82 -11.85 8.83
CA LEU A 286 7.91 -10.40 8.76
C LEU A 286 8.01 -9.93 7.31
N PRO A 287 7.59 -8.69 7.00
CA PRO A 287 8.00 -8.03 5.77
C PRO A 287 9.53 -8.09 5.60
N GLN A 288 9.99 -8.35 4.39
CA GLN A 288 11.42 -8.57 4.13
C GLN A 288 12.31 -7.45 4.66
N TYR A 289 11.87 -6.20 4.59
CA TYR A 289 12.62 -5.05 5.10
C TYR A 289 12.76 -5.02 6.64
N LEU A 290 11.96 -5.80 7.37
CA LEU A 290 12.02 -5.93 8.84
C LEU A 290 12.80 -7.17 9.32
N GLN A 291 13.18 -8.07 8.41
CA GLN A 291 13.92 -9.28 8.76
C GLN A 291 15.38 -8.96 9.11
N PHE A 292 15.87 -9.58 10.17
CA PHE A 292 17.24 -9.39 10.65
C PHE A 292 18.30 -9.72 9.58
N CYS A 293 18.10 -10.85 8.88
CA CYS A 293 19.03 -11.32 7.84
C CYS A 293 19.20 -10.32 6.68
N ASN A 294 18.19 -9.48 6.43
CA ASN A 294 18.20 -8.51 5.34
C ASN A 294 18.72 -7.12 5.75
N PHE A 295 18.87 -6.83 7.06
CA PHE A 295 19.11 -5.48 7.53
C PHE A 295 20.42 -4.87 7.03
N ASN A 296 21.50 -5.63 7.02
CA ASN A 296 22.79 -5.14 6.52
C ASN A 296 22.76 -4.85 5.02
N LEU A 297 22.10 -5.72 4.25
CA LEU A 297 21.93 -5.52 2.81
C LEU A 297 21.07 -4.28 2.53
N LEU A 298 19.99 -4.13 3.29
CA LEU A 298 19.13 -2.95 3.23
C LEU A 298 19.90 -1.66 3.53
N LYS A 299 20.71 -1.66 4.58
CA LYS A 299 21.54 -0.53 4.99
C LYS A 299 22.57 -0.16 3.92
N ASN A 300 23.18 -1.14 3.28
CA ASN A 300 24.14 -0.92 2.19
C ASN A 300 23.46 -0.33 0.93
N ASN A 301 22.23 -0.72 0.64
CA ASN A 301 21.49 -0.31 -0.56
C ASN A 301 20.60 0.91 -0.35
N ILE A 302 20.42 1.41 0.88
CA ILE A 302 19.40 2.44 1.19
C ILE A 302 19.60 3.75 0.40
N ASN A 303 20.84 4.08 0.00
CA ASN A 303 21.11 5.26 -0.81
C ASN A 303 20.66 5.14 -2.27
N LYS A 304 20.29 3.93 -2.73
CA LYS A 304 19.71 3.68 -4.04
C LYS A 304 18.22 4.02 -4.10
N LEU A 305 17.58 4.25 -2.97
CA LEU A 305 16.18 4.65 -2.85
C LEU A 305 16.07 6.17 -2.69
N SER A 306 15.38 6.81 -3.62
CA SER A 306 14.91 8.20 -3.49
C SER A 306 13.38 8.22 -3.30
N ILE A 307 12.88 9.25 -2.60
CA ILE A 307 11.45 9.52 -2.40
C ILE A 307 11.15 10.99 -2.61
N ASP A 308 10.18 11.28 -3.46
CA ASP A 308 9.72 12.63 -3.76
C ASP A 308 8.20 12.76 -3.62
N GLN A 309 7.77 13.95 -3.17
CA GLN A 309 6.36 14.31 -3.21
C GLN A 309 6.00 14.83 -4.60
N ASN A 310 5.56 13.94 -5.47
CA ASN A 310 5.29 14.25 -6.86
C ASN A 310 4.24 13.31 -7.47
N ASN A 311 3.76 13.66 -8.68
CA ASN A 311 2.98 12.77 -9.53
C ASN A 311 3.93 11.84 -10.31
N ILE A 312 3.58 10.56 -10.39
CA ILE A 312 4.37 9.56 -11.13
C ILE A 312 4.53 9.92 -12.61
N VAL A 313 3.51 10.51 -13.23
CA VAL A 313 3.56 10.98 -14.62
C VAL A 313 4.65 12.05 -14.81
N ASP A 314 4.75 13.00 -13.87
CA ASP A 314 5.76 14.07 -13.97
C ASP A 314 7.17 13.53 -13.74
N VAL A 315 7.32 12.55 -12.86
CA VAL A 315 8.60 11.86 -12.64
C VAL A 315 9.03 11.12 -13.89
N LEU A 316 8.13 10.37 -14.52
CA LEU A 316 8.42 9.69 -15.78
C LEU A 316 8.71 10.70 -16.90
N ARG A 317 7.95 11.79 -17.02
CA ARG A 317 8.17 12.84 -18.02
C ARG A 317 9.57 13.46 -17.94
N ASN A 318 10.09 13.61 -16.74
CA ASN A 318 11.44 14.12 -16.49
C ASN A 318 12.55 13.05 -16.61
N ALA A 319 12.19 11.78 -16.69
CA ALA A 319 13.15 10.70 -16.90
C ALA A 319 13.57 10.60 -18.37
N PRO A 320 14.83 10.22 -18.66
CA PRO A 320 15.27 9.95 -20.03
C PRO A 320 14.45 8.85 -20.69
N GLY A 321 14.32 8.88 -22.01
CA GLY A 321 13.79 7.75 -22.75
C GLY A 321 14.66 6.50 -22.57
N ASN A 322 14.07 5.31 -22.64
CA ASN A 322 14.78 4.03 -22.54
C ASN A 322 15.67 3.94 -21.27
N SER A 323 15.12 4.29 -20.10
CA SER A 323 15.87 4.39 -18.84
C SER A 323 15.25 3.62 -17.66
N VAL A 324 14.05 3.08 -17.80
CA VAL A 324 13.30 2.42 -16.73
C VAL A 324 13.04 0.95 -17.06
N ASP A 325 13.35 0.06 -16.13
CA ASP A 325 13.15 -1.39 -16.28
C ASP A 325 11.83 -1.87 -15.66
N SER A 326 11.37 -1.18 -14.62
CA SER A 326 10.16 -1.61 -13.91
C SER A 326 9.36 -0.42 -13.40
N VAL A 327 8.03 -0.47 -13.61
CA VAL A 327 7.09 0.50 -13.05
C VAL A 327 6.06 -0.21 -12.19
N ILE A 328 5.88 0.27 -10.96
CA ILE A 328 4.97 -0.31 -9.97
C ILE A 328 3.94 0.74 -9.59
N LEU A 329 2.70 0.51 -9.98
CA LEU A 329 1.62 1.50 -9.88
C LEU A 329 0.69 1.26 -8.67
N LEU A 330 0.89 0.17 -7.92
CA LEU A 330 -0.03 -0.28 -6.87
C LEU A 330 -1.47 -0.38 -7.42
N ASP A 331 -2.43 0.30 -6.81
CA ASP A 331 -3.81 0.41 -7.26
C ASP A 331 -4.18 1.80 -7.84
N ALA A 332 -3.17 2.62 -8.16
CA ALA A 332 -3.41 4.03 -8.51
C ALA A 332 -4.29 4.22 -9.75
N GLN A 333 -4.26 3.30 -10.70
CA GLN A 333 -5.06 3.40 -11.93
C GLN A 333 -6.57 3.27 -11.65
N ASP A 334 -6.94 2.66 -10.53
CA ASP A 334 -8.32 2.60 -10.06
C ASP A 334 -8.91 3.98 -9.74
N TRP A 335 -8.05 4.98 -9.55
CA TRP A 335 -8.40 6.35 -9.20
C TRP A 335 -8.33 7.33 -10.36
N MET A 336 -7.68 6.92 -11.45
CA MET A 336 -7.41 7.75 -12.62
C MET A 336 -8.59 7.75 -13.60
N SER A 337 -8.71 8.82 -14.34
CA SER A 337 -9.54 8.86 -15.54
C SER A 337 -8.82 8.17 -16.71
N ASP A 338 -9.56 7.83 -17.75
CA ASP A 338 -9.03 7.19 -18.97
C ASP A 338 -7.95 8.04 -19.63
N ASP A 339 -8.12 9.38 -19.64
CA ASP A 339 -7.14 10.33 -20.16
C ASP A 339 -5.85 10.34 -19.32
N GLU A 340 -5.97 10.24 -17.99
CA GLU A 340 -4.81 10.19 -17.10
C GLU A 340 -4.06 8.87 -17.24
N ILE A 341 -4.77 7.74 -17.36
CA ILE A 341 -4.18 6.43 -17.64
C ILE A 341 -3.46 6.46 -18.99
N SER A 342 -4.10 7.01 -20.03
CA SER A 342 -3.47 7.14 -21.36
C SER A 342 -2.18 7.96 -21.29
N THR A 343 -2.22 9.10 -20.59
CA THR A 343 -1.03 9.95 -20.40
C THR A 343 0.07 9.23 -19.64
N LEU A 344 -0.27 8.50 -18.58
CA LEU A 344 0.66 7.70 -17.80
C LEU A 344 1.35 6.65 -18.68
N TRP A 345 0.58 5.90 -19.48
CA TRP A 345 1.14 4.83 -20.32
C TRP A 345 1.95 5.34 -21.51
N ILE A 346 1.69 6.54 -22.01
CA ILE A 346 2.55 7.22 -22.98
C ILE A 346 3.94 7.46 -22.38
N GLU A 347 4.01 8.00 -21.16
CA GLU A 347 5.29 8.29 -20.49
C GLU A 347 5.99 6.99 -20.02
N ILE A 348 5.26 5.99 -19.56
CA ILE A 348 5.80 4.65 -19.27
C ILE A 348 6.44 4.08 -20.53
N THR A 349 5.74 4.12 -21.68
CA THR A 349 6.26 3.59 -22.95
C THR A 349 7.49 4.34 -23.42
N ARG A 350 7.52 5.66 -23.28
CA ARG A 350 8.67 6.48 -23.66
C ARG A 350 9.93 6.16 -22.85
N THR A 351 9.75 5.88 -21.57
CA THR A 351 10.85 5.63 -20.63
C THR A 351 11.24 4.16 -20.54
N ALA A 352 10.40 3.24 -20.99
CA ALA A 352 10.64 1.80 -20.91
C ALA A 352 11.88 1.36 -21.68
N ARG A 353 12.73 0.56 -21.03
CA ARG A 353 13.74 -0.26 -21.71
C ARG A 353 13.09 -1.47 -22.34
N GLN A 354 13.73 -2.07 -23.33
CA GLN A 354 13.25 -3.34 -23.87
C GLN A 354 13.12 -4.41 -22.79
N GLY A 355 11.99 -5.13 -22.77
CA GLY A 355 11.69 -6.11 -21.73
C GLY A 355 11.25 -5.48 -20.39
N ALA A 356 11.05 -4.15 -20.36
CA ALA A 356 10.54 -3.49 -19.16
C ALA A 356 9.20 -4.07 -18.72
N LYS A 357 8.97 -4.07 -17.42
CA LYS A 357 7.78 -4.65 -16.82
C LYS A 357 6.96 -3.60 -16.06
N VAL A 358 5.65 -3.66 -16.21
CA VAL A 358 4.71 -2.86 -15.41
C VAL A 358 3.83 -3.80 -14.60
N ILE A 359 3.76 -3.57 -13.29
CA ILE A 359 2.83 -4.28 -12.43
C ILE A 359 1.89 -3.32 -11.73
N PHE A 360 0.66 -3.79 -11.55
CA PHE A 360 -0.35 -3.10 -10.74
C PHE A 360 -1.43 -4.06 -10.28
N ARG A 361 -2.23 -3.61 -9.35
CA ARG A 361 -3.40 -4.32 -8.84
C ARG A 361 -4.66 -3.51 -9.11
N THR A 362 -5.78 -4.21 -9.17
CA THR A 362 -7.09 -3.59 -9.33
C THR A 362 -8.08 -4.14 -8.31
N ALA A 363 -9.00 -3.30 -7.89
CA ALA A 363 -10.08 -3.73 -7.03
C ALA A 363 -11.00 -4.76 -7.74
N GLY A 364 -11.30 -4.54 -9.03
CA GLY A 364 -12.01 -5.51 -9.89
C GLY A 364 -11.07 -6.53 -10.54
N VAL A 365 -11.63 -7.39 -11.42
CA VAL A 365 -10.86 -8.39 -12.16
C VAL A 365 -10.31 -7.84 -13.47
N ALA A 366 -11.05 -6.96 -14.13
CA ALA A 366 -10.68 -6.40 -15.43
C ALA A 366 -9.50 -5.41 -15.32
N SER A 367 -8.63 -5.45 -16.30
CA SER A 367 -7.57 -4.44 -16.44
C SER A 367 -8.16 -3.14 -17.01
N PRO A 368 -7.93 -1.98 -16.38
CA PRO A 368 -8.42 -0.71 -16.93
C PRO A 368 -7.77 -0.33 -18.27
N ILE A 369 -6.68 -1.00 -18.62
CA ILE A 369 -5.88 -0.66 -19.81
C ILE A 369 -6.47 -1.29 -21.08
N ASP A 370 -7.13 -2.44 -20.95
CA ASP A 370 -7.60 -3.20 -22.11
C ASP A 370 -8.57 -2.40 -23.01
N SER A 371 -9.27 -1.40 -22.44
CA SER A 371 -10.18 -0.51 -23.17
C SER A 371 -9.60 0.88 -23.50
N ILE A 372 -8.46 1.24 -22.91
CA ILE A 372 -7.91 2.62 -22.93
C ILE A 372 -6.72 2.73 -23.88
N LEU A 373 -5.87 1.70 -23.96
CA LEU A 373 -4.70 1.74 -24.81
C LEU A 373 -5.10 1.81 -26.30
N THR A 374 -4.56 2.83 -26.97
CA THR A 374 -4.64 2.92 -28.43
C THR A 374 -3.92 1.71 -29.04
N ASN A 375 -4.31 1.33 -30.28
CA ASN A 375 -3.68 0.22 -31.00
C ASN A 375 -2.15 0.30 -31.04
N VAL A 376 -1.59 1.52 -31.13
CA VAL A 376 -0.14 1.74 -31.16
C VAL A 376 0.53 1.39 -29.83
N LEU A 377 -0.09 1.71 -28.69
CA LEU A 377 0.44 1.37 -27.36
C LEU A 377 0.15 -0.08 -27.01
N ALA A 378 -1.04 -0.59 -27.36
CA ALA A 378 -1.43 -1.96 -27.12
C ALA A 378 -0.49 -2.97 -27.78
N ASN A 379 0.01 -2.67 -28.99
CA ASN A 379 0.96 -3.54 -29.70
C ASN A 379 2.36 -3.58 -29.06
N LYS A 380 2.68 -2.62 -28.18
CA LYS A 380 3.99 -2.55 -27.49
C LYS A 380 3.98 -3.23 -26.13
N TRP A 381 2.82 -3.50 -25.57
CA TRP A 381 2.68 -4.08 -24.23
C TRP A 381 1.87 -5.37 -24.29
N GLN A 382 2.49 -6.45 -23.88
CA GLN A 382 1.81 -7.75 -23.77
C GLN A 382 1.47 -8.06 -22.32
N ARG A 383 0.19 -8.29 -22.05
CA ARG A 383 -0.23 -8.80 -20.74
C ARG A 383 0.11 -10.28 -20.61
N ASN A 384 0.84 -10.63 -19.58
CA ASN A 384 1.13 -12.02 -19.23
C ASN A 384 0.02 -12.57 -18.33
N ASN A 385 -1.07 -13.06 -18.94
CA ASN A 385 -2.26 -13.52 -18.21
C ASN A 385 -1.94 -14.68 -17.26
N MET A 386 -1.23 -15.71 -17.74
CA MET A 386 -0.92 -16.89 -16.92
C MET A 386 -0.08 -16.53 -15.69
N LYS A 387 0.97 -15.72 -15.86
CA LYS A 387 1.81 -15.27 -14.74
C LYS A 387 1.04 -14.31 -13.82
N SER A 388 0.17 -13.46 -14.35
CA SER A 388 -0.69 -12.57 -13.57
C SER A 388 -1.63 -13.34 -12.65
N ASP A 389 -2.35 -14.33 -13.17
CA ASP A 389 -3.31 -15.14 -12.41
C ASP A 389 -2.59 -16.02 -11.36
N TYR A 390 -1.46 -16.60 -11.73
CA TYR A 390 -0.62 -17.37 -10.81
C TYR A 390 -0.11 -16.50 -9.65
N LEU A 391 0.41 -15.30 -9.93
CA LEU A 391 0.92 -14.39 -8.91
C LEU A 391 -0.21 -13.82 -8.04
N TRP A 392 -1.36 -13.51 -8.62
CA TRP A 392 -2.55 -13.13 -7.84
C TRP A 392 -2.96 -14.23 -6.84
N SER A 393 -2.92 -15.49 -7.27
CA SER A 393 -3.28 -16.62 -6.40
C SER A 393 -2.33 -16.79 -5.20
N LYS A 394 -1.11 -16.24 -5.29
CA LYS A 394 -0.10 -16.24 -4.23
C LYS A 394 -0.08 -14.98 -3.37
N ASP A 395 -0.78 -13.91 -3.79
CA ASP A 395 -0.78 -12.65 -3.06
C ASP A 395 -1.44 -12.81 -1.68
N ARG A 396 -0.62 -12.69 -0.63
CA ARG A 396 -1.03 -12.95 0.75
C ARG A 396 -1.90 -11.84 1.34
N SER A 397 -1.98 -10.69 0.69
CA SER A 397 -2.79 -9.56 1.17
C SER A 397 -4.29 -9.79 1.01
N GLY A 398 -4.68 -10.49 -0.06
CA GLY A 398 -6.05 -10.94 -0.30
C GLY A 398 -7.09 -9.84 -0.53
N ILE A 399 -6.67 -8.58 -0.75
CA ILE A 399 -7.60 -7.44 -0.85
C ILE A 399 -7.95 -7.03 -2.28
N TYR A 400 -7.13 -7.42 -3.26
CA TYR A 400 -7.32 -7.04 -4.66
C TYR A 400 -8.05 -8.11 -5.47
N GLY A 401 -8.78 -7.68 -6.50
CA GLY A 401 -9.49 -8.55 -7.43
C GLY A 401 -8.58 -9.20 -8.45
N ALA A 402 -7.52 -8.50 -8.85
CA ALA A 402 -6.54 -9.01 -9.80
C ALA A 402 -5.15 -8.40 -9.57
N PHE A 403 -4.15 -9.12 -10.06
CA PHE A 403 -2.78 -8.68 -10.29
C PHE A 403 -2.54 -8.65 -11.80
N HIS A 404 -1.87 -7.61 -12.28
CA HIS A 404 -1.60 -7.42 -13.70
C HIS A 404 -0.10 -7.24 -13.92
N LEU A 405 0.44 -8.02 -14.85
CA LEU A 405 1.82 -7.93 -15.34
C LEU A 405 1.79 -7.65 -16.85
N TYR A 406 2.38 -6.54 -17.25
CA TYR A 406 2.59 -6.18 -18.64
C TYR A 406 4.09 -6.12 -18.95
N GLU A 407 4.46 -6.66 -20.10
CA GLU A 407 5.85 -6.73 -20.57
C GLU A 407 5.98 -5.94 -21.87
N TYR A 408 7.01 -5.08 -21.95
CA TYR A 408 7.28 -4.24 -23.12
C TYR A 408 7.90 -5.06 -24.23
N GLN A 409 7.22 -5.09 -25.37
CA GLN A 409 7.67 -5.75 -26.60
C GLN A 409 8.27 -4.73 -27.56
N ASN A 410 9.16 -5.18 -28.46
CA ASN A 410 9.70 -4.32 -29.53
C ASN A 410 8.68 -4.11 -30.64
#